data_073208d7e6589d67a78b2ba3db757ff3
#
_entry.id   073208d7e6589d67a78b2ba3db757ff3
#
_cell.length_a   1.000
_cell.length_b   1.000
_cell.length_c   1.000
_cell.angle_alpha   90.00
_cell.angle_beta   90.00
_cell.angle_gamma   90.00
#
_symmetry.space_group_name_H-M   'P 1'
#
loop_
_entity.id
_entity.type
_entity.pdbx_description
1 polymer ?
#
loop_
_entity_poly.entity_id
_entity_poly.type
_entity_poly.pdbx_seq_one_letter_code
_entity_poly.pdbx_strand_id
1 'polypeptide(L)'
;GSAKDRWGFTVQQAQRKGIKFSDVVDAFSREDVQWLRDTTPLHEALLEMVIQHHPPPHVAQRYRIEKIWPGELDSEVGQAMVNCDENGPIVMAVTDVKVDPQAGVVATGRLFSGTIHEGDQVLLVGRNIKGRVQQVCVYMGPSREIVGMLPAGNIPALLGLEDARAGDTLSTVDLIPFEGLKYVSEPVVTISIEPKHSRDLPKLIEFLNKLTIEDPTLVTTVRPETGEYLISGMGTLHLEIALTWIQKAGLEVVAGKPIILYREAVQKKGKVFIGKSPNKHNRIYMMVEPLGEDVIELIRKGELFDEMDRKQIAKILREHGWDAEEARNVWTIDPRGNILVDNTKGAQYLQETKQMIIGGFQRVMNEGPLASEAMRGVKAVLTQVELHEDPVHRGYAQIAPATWRALYASVLSADPILLEPVLKIEVKVPSELMGAVTATITGRRGRVIDIKQSEYITLVMGELPASETFDLSEAMRSATMGKAFWATEFSQWKPVPASIRDKVIQDIRKRKGL
;
A
#
# COMPACT_ATOMS: atom_id res chain seq x y z
N GLY A 1 -22.58 9.20 -32.15
CA GLY A 1 -23.14 10.16 -31.20
C GLY A 1 -22.18 11.26 -30.85
N SER A 2 -22.67 12.28 -30.12
CA SER A 2 -21.91 13.42 -29.61
C SER A 2 -22.19 13.59 -28.12
N ALA A 3 -21.16 13.41 -27.28
CA ALA A 3 -21.30 13.66 -25.85
C ALA A 3 -21.55 15.15 -25.55
N LYS A 4 -20.89 16.04 -26.30
CA LYS A 4 -21.07 17.49 -26.20
C LYS A 4 -22.51 17.90 -26.46
N ASP A 5 -23.12 17.34 -27.51
CA ASP A 5 -24.46 17.67 -27.95
C ASP A 5 -25.54 16.76 -27.34
N ARG A 6 -25.15 15.84 -26.42
CA ARG A 6 -26.01 14.96 -25.64
C ARG A 6 -26.93 14.05 -26.45
N TRP A 7 -26.48 13.58 -27.64
CA TRP A 7 -27.19 12.61 -28.44
C TRP A 7 -26.32 11.42 -28.82
N GLY A 8 -26.92 10.26 -28.98
CA GLY A 8 -26.25 9.05 -29.36
C GLY A 8 -27.20 7.87 -29.41
N PHE A 9 -26.90 6.87 -30.25
CA PHE A 9 -27.75 5.69 -30.41
C PHE A 9 -26.89 4.47 -30.78
N THR A 10 -27.44 3.29 -30.52
CA THR A 10 -26.96 2.02 -31.01
C THR A 10 -27.79 1.59 -32.23
N VAL A 11 -27.27 0.66 -33.04
CA VAL A 11 -28.02 0.10 -34.21
C VAL A 11 -29.35 -0.50 -33.73
N GLN A 12 -29.35 -1.20 -32.58
CA GLN A 12 -30.56 -1.82 -32.04
C GLN A 12 -31.59 -0.77 -31.61
N GLN A 13 -31.17 0.35 -31.04
CA GLN A 13 -32.07 1.45 -30.67
C GLN A 13 -32.68 2.11 -31.90
N ALA A 14 -31.86 2.35 -32.95
CA ALA A 14 -32.35 2.92 -34.18
C ALA A 14 -33.42 2.02 -34.83
N GLN A 15 -33.18 0.71 -34.85
CA GLN A 15 -34.16 -0.27 -35.36
C GLN A 15 -35.47 -0.26 -34.58
N ARG A 16 -35.41 -0.27 -33.24
CA ARG A 16 -36.61 -0.23 -32.38
C ARG A 16 -37.41 1.05 -32.52
N LYS A 17 -36.72 2.19 -32.69
CA LYS A 17 -37.37 3.50 -32.88
C LYS A 17 -37.76 3.79 -34.33
N GLY A 18 -37.44 2.88 -35.26
CA GLY A 18 -37.72 3.08 -36.67
C GLY A 18 -36.91 4.21 -37.33
N ILE A 19 -35.80 4.60 -36.74
CA ILE A 19 -34.95 5.68 -37.21
C ILE A 19 -34.01 5.12 -38.26
N LYS A 20 -34.00 5.73 -39.45
CA LYS A 20 -33.04 5.39 -40.50
C LYS A 20 -31.75 6.17 -40.30
N PHE A 21 -30.64 5.57 -40.66
CA PHE A 21 -29.33 6.22 -40.56
C PHE A 21 -29.25 7.50 -41.44
N SER A 22 -29.97 7.53 -42.56
CA SER A 22 -30.15 8.72 -43.41
C SER A 22 -30.74 9.90 -42.63
N ASP A 23 -31.75 9.65 -41.79
CA ASP A 23 -32.45 10.70 -41.07
C ASP A 23 -31.50 11.40 -40.06
N VAL A 24 -30.61 10.60 -39.47
CA VAL A 24 -29.57 11.12 -38.54
C VAL A 24 -28.51 11.92 -39.31
N VAL A 25 -28.07 11.45 -40.47
CA VAL A 25 -27.11 12.16 -41.33
C VAL A 25 -27.71 13.48 -41.82
N ASP A 26 -28.96 13.47 -42.22
CA ASP A 26 -29.67 14.67 -42.70
C ASP A 26 -29.85 15.70 -41.56
N ALA A 27 -30.24 15.25 -40.38
CA ALA A 27 -30.34 16.11 -39.18
C ALA A 27 -28.99 16.70 -38.78
N PHE A 28 -27.93 15.90 -38.78
CA PHE A 28 -26.58 16.37 -38.51
C PHE A 28 -26.10 17.39 -39.56
N SER A 29 -26.38 17.16 -40.86
CA SER A 29 -25.99 18.06 -41.96
C SER A 29 -26.73 19.40 -41.92
N ARG A 30 -27.93 19.42 -41.32
CA ARG A 30 -28.73 20.64 -41.12
C ARG A 30 -28.47 21.32 -39.77
N GLU A 31 -27.53 20.77 -38.96
CA GLU A 31 -27.23 21.22 -37.60
C GLU A 31 -28.46 21.17 -36.65
N ASP A 32 -29.42 20.30 -36.93
CA ASP A 32 -30.62 20.11 -36.09
C ASP A 32 -30.29 19.25 -34.87
N VAL A 33 -29.52 19.86 -33.96
CA VAL A 33 -29.09 19.21 -32.73
C VAL A 33 -30.29 18.92 -31.81
N GLN A 34 -31.36 19.73 -31.90
CA GLN A 34 -32.52 19.52 -31.05
C GLN A 34 -33.25 18.24 -31.43
N TRP A 35 -33.47 18.01 -32.73
CA TRP A 35 -34.08 16.78 -33.21
C TRP A 35 -33.26 15.55 -32.85
N LEU A 36 -31.91 15.65 -32.94
CA LEU A 36 -31.01 14.57 -32.55
C LEU A 36 -31.13 14.24 -31.06
N ARG A 37 -31.22 15.26 -30.18
CA ARG A 37 -31.42 15.09 -28.73
C ARG A 37 -32.74 14.44 -28.38
N ASP A 38 -33.81 14.89 -29.02
CA ASP A 38 -35.16 14.42 -28.70
C ASP A 38 -35.40 13.00 -29.25
N THR A 39 -34.83 12.67 -30.39
CA THR A 39 -35.02 11.38 -31.05
C THR A 39 -34.04 10.33 -30.57
N THR A 40 -32.79 10.71 -30.31
CA THR A 40 -31.70 9.82 -29.89
C THR A 40 -30.96 10.35 -28.65
N PRO A 41 -31.63 10.49 -27.53
CA PRO A 41 -31.01 11.04 -26.31
C PRO A 41 -29.90 10.11 -25.81
N LEU A 42 -28.70 10.66 -25.56
CA LEU A 42 -27.50 9.92 -25.19
C LEU A 42 -27.69 9.04 -23.95
N HIS A 43 -28.46 9.52 -22.96
CA HIS A 43 -28.68 8.78 -21.71
C HIS A 43 -29.37 7.43 -21.92
N GLU A 44 -30.30 7.31 -22.89
CA GLU A 44 -30.92 6.03 -23.21
C GLU A 44 -29.90 5.02 -23.74
N ALA A 45 -28.99 5.45 -24.63
CA ALA A 45 -27.94 4.59 -25.16
C ALA A 45 -26.98 4.11 -24.07
N LEU A 46 -26.60 5.00 -23.14
CA LEU A 46 -25.72 4.66 -22.03
C LEU A 46 -26.39 3.73 -21.02
N LEU A 47 -27.65 4.02 -20.62
CA LEU A 47 -28.38 3.17 -19.68
C LEU A 47 -28.65 1.77 -20.26
N GLU A 48 -29.02 1.70 -21.55
CA GLU A 48 -29.22 0.42 -22.21
C GLU A 48 -27.92 -0.39 -22.31
N MET A 49 -26.79 0.26 -22.58
CA MET A 49 -25.47 -0.38 -22.56
C MET A 49 -25.17 -0.98 -21.18
N VAL A 50 -25.47 -0.23 -20.10
CA VAL A 50 -25.32 -0.73 -18.73
C VAL A 50 -26.19 -1.97 -18.50
N ILE A 51 -27.47 -1.93 -18.87
CA ILE A 51 -28.42 -3.04 -18.67
C ILE A 51 -27.96 -4.29 -19.46
N GLN A 52 -27.44 -4.12 -20.68
CA GLN A 52 -27.05 -5.23 -21.54
C GLN A 52 -25.70 -5.86 -21.14
N HIS A 53 -24.75 -5.07 -20.67
CA HIS A 53 -23.37 -5.50 -20.48
C HIS A 53 -22.93 -5.64 -19.01
N HIS A 54 -23.70 -5.09 -18.05
CA HIS A 54 -23.40 -5.23 -16.62
C HIS A 54 -24.35 -6.24 -15.97
N PRO A 55 -23.89 -7.45 -15.65
CA PRO A 55 -24.72 -8.45 -15.03
C PRO A 55 -25.13 -8.03 -13.62
N PRO A 56 -26.37 -8.35 -13.18
CA PRO A 56 -26.79 -8.10 -11.81
C PRO A 56 -26.00 -8.95 -10.81
N PRO A 57 -26.00 -8.59 -9.52
CA PRO A 57 -25.20 -9.25 -8.49
C PRO A 57 -25.34 -10.77 -8.45
N HIS A 58 -26.55 -11.28 -8.44
CA HIS A 58 -26.85 -12.72 -8.39
C HIS A 58 -26.33 -13.51 -9.61
N VAL A 59 -26.06 -12.85 -10.72
CA VAL A 59 -25.41 -13.45 -11.90
C VAL A 59 -23.89 -13.30 -11.78
N ALA A 60 -23.41 -12.10 -11.41
CA ALA A 60 -21.98 -11.80 -11.33
C ALA A 60 -21.27 -12.61 -10.25
N GLN A 61 -21.89 -12.84 -9.09
CA GLN A 61 -21.28 -13.56 -7.96
C GLN A 61 -20.96 -15.01 -8.29
N ARG A 62 -21.73 -15.67 -9.16
CA ARG A 62 -21.52 -17.07 -9.56
C ARG A 62 -20.13 -17.36 -10.16
N TYR A 63 -19.51 -16.38 -10.84
CA TYR A 63 -18.19 -16.52 -11.45
C TYR A 63 -17.12 -15.64 -10.83
N ARG A 64 -17.49 -14.75 -9.90
CA ARG A 64 -16.54 -13.86 -9.23
C ARG A 64 -16.08 -14.39 -7.87
N ILE A 65 -16.95 -15.01 -7.10
CA ILE A 65 -16.62 -15.47 -5.73
C ILE A 65 -15.40 -16.40 -5.76
N GLU A 66 -15.36 -17.35 -6.69
CA GLU A 66 -14.23 -18.27 -6.87
C GLU A 66 -12.87 -17.57 -7.04
N LYS A 67 -12.88 -16.34 -7.61
CA LYS A 67 -11.66 -15.59 -7.91
C LYS A 67 -11.19 -14.67 -6.79
N ILE A 68 -12.06 -14.35 -5.84
CA ILE A 68 -11.81 -13.34 -4.81
C ILE A 68 -11.87 -13.90 -3.39
N TRP A 69 -12.42 -15.08 -3.20
CA TRP A 69 -12.54 -15.72 -1.91
C TRP A 69 -11.85 -17.11 -1.92
N PRO A 70 -10.87 -17.33 -1.05
CA PRO A 70 -10.07 -18.57 -1.03
C PRO A 70 -10.72 -19.73 -0.27
N GLY A 71 -11.95 -19.56 0.24
CA GLY A 71 -12.67 -20.59 0.98
C GLY A 71 -13.35 -21.63 0.09
N GLU A 72 -13.96 -22.65 0.71
CA GLU A 72 -14.66 -23.72 0.01
C GLU A 72 -16.02 -23.26 -0.53
N LEU A 73 -16.19 -23.24 -1.85
CA LEU A 73 -17.43 -22.80 -2.51
C LEU A 73 -18.62 -23.68 -2.20
N ASP A 74 -18.39 -24.98 -1.96
CA ASP A 74 -19.45 -25.95 -1.63
C ASP A 74 -19.92 -25.87 -0.17
N SER A 75 -19.27 -25.06 0.66
CA SER A 75 -19.74 -24.79 2.02
C SER A 75 -21.06 -24.01 2.01
N GLU A 76 -21.81 -24.06 3.12
CA GLU A 76 -23.06 -23.30 3.28
C GLU A 76 -22.85 -21.80 3.01
N VAL A 77 -21.78 -21.24 3.54
CA VAL A 77 -21.41 -19.82 3.35
C VAL A 77 -21.00 -19.54 1.90
N GLY A 78 -20.22 -20.44 1.29
CA GLY A 78 -19.81 -20.32 -0.10
C GLY A 78 -21.01 -20.31 -1.05
N GLN A 79 -21.95 -21.23 -0.86
CA GLN A 79 -23.17 -21.30 -1.65
C GLN A 79 -24.08 -20.09 -1.44
N ALA A 80 -24.20 -19.59 -0.20
CA ALA A 80 -24.95 -18.36 0.07
C ALA A 80 -24.37 -17.15 -0.68
N MET A 81 -23.03 -17.00 -0.70
CA MET A 81 -22.38 -15.94 -1.45
C MET A 81 -22.50 -16.10 -2.97
N VAL A 82 -22.33 -17.31 -3.51
CA VAL A 82 -22.45 -17.59 -4.95
C VAL A 82 -23.85 -17.28 -5.46
N ASN A 83 -24.87 -17.61 -4.66
CA ASN A 83 -26.27 -17.39 -5.02
C ASN A 83 -26.81 -16.00 -4.65
N CYS A 84 -25.99 -15.15 -4.00
CA CYS A 84 -26.46 -13.85 -3.50
C CYS A 84 -27.67 -14.01 -2.57
N ASP A 85 -27.62 -14.97 -1.65
CA ASP A 85 -28.74 -15.36 -0.79
C ASP A 85 -28.99 -14.31 0.29
N GLU A 86 -30.17 -13.68 0.25
CA GLU A 86 -30.59 -12.65 1.21
C GLU A 86 -30.85 -13.21 2.62
N ASN A 87 -31.12 -14.53 2.73
CA ASN A 87 -31.42 -15.22 3.98
C ASN A 87 -30.21 -15.95 4.57
N GLY A 88 -29.10 -15.96 3.84
CA GLY A 88 -27.84 -16.59 4.28
C GLY A 88 -27.14 -15.82 5.41
N PRO A 89 -26.01 -16.31 5.89
CA PRO A 89 -25.17 -15.57 6.83
C PRO A 89 -24.69 -14.25 6.20
N ILE A 90 -24.58 -13.21 7.02
CA ILE A 90 -24.03 -11.92 6.55
C ILE A 90 -22.56 -12.12 6.21
N VAL A 91 -22.18 -11.81 4.97
CA VAL A 91 -20.78 -11.75 4.52
C VAL A 91 -20.56 -10.53 3.65
N MET A 92 -19.69 -9.64 4.10
CA MET A 92 -19.37 -8.39 3.41
C MET A 92 -17.84 -8.19 3.32
N ALA A 93 -17.36 -7.80 2.15
CA ALA A 93 -15.99 -7.30 2.00
C ALA A 93 -16.01 -5.77 2.10
N VAL A 94 -15.27 -5.23 3.06
CA VAL A 94 -15.09 -3.79 3.23
C VAL A 94 -14.10 -3.30 2.18
N THR A 95 -14.55 -2.42 1.29
CA THR A 95 -13.72 -1.92 0.18
C THR A 95 -13.21 -0.50 0.42
N ASP A 96 -13.90 0.27 1.24
CA ASP A 96 -13.57 1.66 1.54
C ASP A 96 -13.99 2.00 2.97
N VAL A 97 -13.22 2.84 3.63
CA VAL A 97 -13.52 3.35 4.97
C VAL A 97 -13.35 4.86 4.96
N LYS A 98 -14.35 5.58 5.44
CA LYS A 98 -14.33 7.04 5.61
C LYS A 98 -14.52 7.41 7.05
N VAL A 99 -13.94 8.52 7.46
CA VAL A 99 -14.13 9.05 8.81
C VAL A 99 -14.98 10.31 8.73
N ASP A 100 -16.26 10.13 8.98
CA ASP A 100 -17.22 11.24 9.07
C ASP A 100 -17.02 12.03 10.39
N PRO A 101 -16.92 13.36 10.37
CA PRO A 101 -16.70 14.17 11.57
C PRO A 101 -17.76 14.02 12.65
N GLN A 102 -18.99 13.67 12.28
CA GLN A 102 -20.13 13.55 13.20
C GLN A 102 -20.48 12.09 13.53
N ALA A 103 -20.25 11.19 12.59
CA ALA A 103 -20.69 9.80 12.66
C ALA A 103 -19.56 8.80 12.93
N GLY A 104 -18.29 9.25 12.97
CA GLY A 104 -17.13 8.37 13.16
C GLY A 104 -16.79 7.56 11.91
N VAL A 105 -16.31 6.33 12.12
CA VAL A 105 -15.90 5.43 11.04
C VAL A 105 -17.12 4.90 10.28
N VAL A 106 -17.11 5.04 8.97
CA VAL A 106 -18.12 4.54 8.02
C VAL A 106 -17.47 3.49 7.13
N ALA A 107 -17.78 2.23 7.35
CA ALA A 107 -17.27 1.12 6.55
C ALA A 107 -18.20 0.84 5.36
N THR A 108 -17.70 0.98 4.15
CA THR A 108 -18.45 0.75 2.91
C THR A 108 -17.90 -0.48 2.20
N GLY A 109 -18.78 -1.34 1.69
CA GLY A 109 -18.31 -2.53 1.00
C GLY A 109 -19.41 -3.33 0.34
N ARG A 110 -19.03 -4.45 -0.29
CA ARG A 110 -19.94 -5.33 -0.98
C ARG A 110 -20.51 -6.38 -0.04
N LEU A 111 -21.84 -6.40 0.10
CA LEU A 111 -22.57 -7.45 0.81
C LEU A 111 -22.82 -8.61 -0.16
N PHE A 112 -22.20 -9.76 0.09
CA PHE A 112 -22.28 -10.94 -0.78
C PHE A 112 -23.40 -11.91 -0.41
N SER A 113 -23.73 -12.02 0.88
CA SER A 113 -24.83 -12.84 1.39
C SER A 113 -25.43 -12.23 2.65
N GLY A 114 -26.64 -12.64 2.99
CA GLY A 114 -27.40 -12.17 4.13
C GLY A 114 -28.10 -10.83 3.91
N THR A 115 -28.86 -10.41 4.89
CA THR A 115 -29.45 -9.07 4.98
C THR A 115 -28.94 -8.40 6.24
N ILE A 116 -28.31 -7.23 6.11
CA ILE A 116 -27.76 -6.51 7.24
C ILE A 116 -28.77 -5.50 7.78
N HIS A 117 -28.92 -5.47 9.10
CA HIS A 117 -29.84 -4.58 9.83
C HIS A 117 -29.11 -3.71 10.84
N GLU A 118 -29.75 -2.62 11.19
CA GLU A 118 -29.37 -1.86 12.36
C GLU A 118 -29.47 -2.72 13.63
N GLY A 119 -28.42 -2.71 14.44
CA GLY A 119 -28.34 -3.53 15.67
C GLY A 119 -27.63 -4.86 15.52
N ASP A 120 -27.35 -5.34 14.30
CA ASP A 120 -26.68 -6.61 14.06
C ASP A 120 -25.29 -6.65 14.70
N GLN A 121 -24.98 -7.80 15.28
CA GLN A 121 -23.64 -8.11 15.78
C GLN A 121 -22.84 -8.80 14.68
N VAL A 122 -21.69 -8.27 14.38
CA VAL A 122 -20.82 -8.77 13.31
C VAL A 122 -19.39 -8.94 13.81
N LEU A 123 -18.65 -9.82 13.15
CA LEU A 123 -17.26 -10.14 13.41
C LEU A 123 -16.40 -9.56 12.27
N LEU A 124 -15.36 -8.81 12.59
CA LEU A 124 -14.26 -8.52 11.67
C LEU A 124 -13.36 -9.76 11.65
N VAL A 125 -13.58 -10.59 10.64
CA VAL A 125 -12.91 -11.88 10.48
C VAL A 125 -11.41 -11.67 10.26
N GLY A 126 -10.58 -12.59 10.77
CA GLY A 126 -9.12 -12.47 10.69
C GLY A 126 -8.50 -11.66 11.85
N ARG A 127 -9.17 -10.63 12.35
CA ARG A 127 -8.77 -9.88 13.56
C ARG A 127 -9.57 -10.28 14.81
N ASN A 128 -10.63 -11.07 14.64
CA ASN A 128 -11.53 -11.54 15.71
C ASN A 128 -12.12 -10.42 16.59
N ILE A 129 -12.42 -9.27 15.96
CA ILE A 129 -13.00 -8.11 16.65
C ILE A 129 -14.51 -8.12 16.42
N LYS A 130 -15.29 -8.10 17.50
CA LYS A 130 -16.75 -7.99 17.43
C LYS A 130 -17.17 -6.53 17.36
N GLY A 131 -18.08 -6.22 16.44
CA GLY A 131 -18.68 -4.92 16.29
C GLY A 131 -20.21 -4.99 16.28
N ARG A 132 -20.86 -3.87 16.52
CA ARG A 132 -22.32 -3.74 16.40
C ARG A 132 -22.65 -2.65 15.38
N VAL A 133 -23.45 -2.97 14.40
CA VAL A 133 -23.94 -2.02 13.40
C VAL A 133 -24.89 -1.05 14.05
N GLN A 134 -24.51 0.23 14.08
CA GLN A 134 -25.35 1.29 14.64
C GLN A 134 -26.35 1.84 13.63
N GLN A 135 -25.92 1.99 12.37
CA GLN A 135 -26.76 2.43 11.26
C GLN A 135 -26.38 1.72 9.97
N VAL A 136 -27.39 1.46 9.13
CA VAL A 136 -27.22 0.95 7.77
C VAL A 136 -27.64 2.05 6.80
N CYS A 137 -26.72 2.46 5.93
CA CYS A 137 -26.89 3.55 4.99
C CYS A 137 -26.52 3.15 3.57
N VAL A 138 -26.89 3.98 2.59
CA VAL A 138 -26.38 3.95 1.22
C VAL A 138 -25.86 5.33 0.83
N TYR A 139 -24.85 5.39 -0.02
CA TYR A 139 -24.39 6.64 -0.61
C TYR A 139 -25.14 6.95 -1.91
N MET A 140 -25.78 8.10 -1.96
CA MET A 140 -26.39 8.68 -3.15
C MET A 140 -25.55 9.88 -3.59
N GLY A 141 -24.54 9.64 -4.42
CA GLY A 141 -23.50 10.62 -4.68
C GLY A 141 -22.73 10.96 -3.39
N PRO A 142 -22.58 12.24 -3.02
CA PRO A 142 -21.89 12.64 -1.79
C PRO A 142 -22.74 12.47 -0.52
N SER A 143 -24.06 12.30 -0.66
CA SER A 143 -25.01 12.24 0.46
C SER A 143 -25.17 10.81 0.96
N ARG A 144 -25.19 10.63 2.28
CA ARG A 144 -25.47 9.36 2.94
C ARG A 144 -26.94 9.33 3.37
N GLU A 145 -27.68 8.31 2.93
CA GLU A 145 -29.08 8.09 3.27
C GLU A 145 -29.23 6.87 4.18
N ILE A 146 -29.95 7.02 5.30
CA ILE A 146 -30.20 5.92 6.24
C ILE A 146 -31.35 5.08 5.68
N VAL A 147 -31.13 3.77 5.58
CA VAL A 147 -32.11 2.82 5.03
C VAL A 147 -32.54 1.73 6.03
N GLY A 148 -31.81 1.61 7.17
CA GLY A 148 -32.12 0.67 8.24
C GLY A 148 -31.76 -0.79 7.95
N MET A 149 -31.91 -1.26 6.71
CA MET A 149 -31.53 -2.61 6.28
C MET A 149 -31.15 -2.65 4.80
N LEU A 150 -30.31 -3.60 4.43
CA LEU A 150 -29.94 -3.87 3.02
C LEU A 150 -29.68 -5.37 2.80
N PRO A 151 -30.28 -5.98 1.76
CA PRO A 151 -30.02 -7.36 1.39
C PRO A 151 -28.72 -7.53 0.58
N ALA A 152 -28.29 -8.79 0.43
CA ALA A 152 -27.18 -9.18 -0.41
C ALA A 152 -27.23 -8.57 -1.81
N GLY A 153 -26.06 -8.34 -2.40
CA GLY A 153 -25.95 -7.72 -3.71
C GLY A 153 -25.89 -6.17 -3.67
N ASN A 154 -26.10 -5.55 -2.53
CA ASN A 154 -25.96 -4.12 -2.32
C ASN A 154 -24.57 -3.71 -1.81
N ILE A 155 -24.37 -2.40 -1.71
CA ILE A 155 -23.15 -1.77 -1.17
C ILE A 155 -23.56 -0.92 0.04
N PRO A 156 -23.71 -1.53 1.23
CA PRO A 156 -24.01 -0.81 2.45
C PRO A 156 -22.84 0.08 2.90
N ALA A 157 -23.20 1.18 3.56
CA ALA A 157 -22.33 1.99 4.37
C ALA A 157 -22.74 1.83 5.84
N LEU A 158 -21.85 1.25 6.65
CA LEU A 158 -22.12 0.82 8.01
C LEU A 158 -21.44 1.72 9.03
N LEU A 159 -22.15 2.14 10.04
CA LEU A 159 -21.64 2.90 11.18
C LEU A 159 -21.55 2.01 12.42
N GLY A 160 -20.69 2.41 13.36
CA GLY A 160 -20.49 1.70 14.64
C GLY A 160 -19.38 0.65 14.61
N LEU A 161 -18.64 0.57 13.52
CA LEU A 161 -17.51 -0.35 13.33
C LEU A 161 -16.19 0.43 13.34
N GLU A 162 -15.81 0.97 14.51
CA GLU A 162 -14.67 1.89 14.65
C GLU A 162 -13.33 1.26 14.25
N ASP A 163 -13.20 -0.05 14.42
CA ASP A 163 -11.99 -0.79 14.07
C ASP A 163 -11.92 -1.23 12.61
N ALA A 164 -12.98 -1.00 11.81
CA ALA A 164 -13.02 -1.44 10.42
C ALA A 164 -11.92 -0.79 9.58
N ARG A 165 -11.34 -1.56 8.67
CA ARG A 165 -10.32 -1.14 7.70
C ARG A 165 -10.73 -1.61 6.30
N ALA A 166 -10.27 -0.88 5.29
CA ALA A 166 -10.40 -1.35 3.92
C ALA A 166 -9.65 -2.68 3.74
N GLY A 167 -10.32 -3.66 3.13
CA GLY A 167 -9.82 -5.03 3.01
C GLY A 167 -10.31 -6.01 4.08
N ASP A 168 -10.98 -5.54 5.13
CA ASP A 168 -11.57 -6.43 6.13
C ASP A 168 -12.73 -7.25 5.57
N THR A 169 -12.91 -8.42 6.13
CA THR A 169 -14.11 -9.24 5.94
C THR A 169 -14.99 -9.16 7.18
N LEU A 170 -16.23 -8.81 6.97
CA LEU A 170 -17.25 -8.69 8.02
C LEU A 170 -18.28 -9.81 7.86
N SER A 171 -18.56 -10.55 8.94
CA SER A 171 -19.48 -11.68 8.91
C SER A 171 -20.18 -11.92 10.25
N THR A 172 -21.31 -12.64 10.21
CA THR A 172 -21.98 -13.19 11.41
C THR A 172 -21.47 -14.57 11.79
N VAL A 173 -20.67 -15.20 10.94
CA VAL A 173 -20.09 -16.55 11.17
C VAL A 173 -18.58 -16.48 10.97
N ASP A 174 -17.85 -17.42 11.56
CA ASP A 174 -16.43 -17.57 11.32
C ASP A 174 -16.20 -18.19 9.94
N LEU A 175 -15.30 -17.60 9.15
CA LEU A 175 -14.97 -18.04 7.80
C LEU A 175 -13.55 -17.62 7.43
N ILE A 176 -13.03 -18.16 6.34
CA ILE A 176 -11.77 -17.69 5.75
C ILE A 176 -12.02 -16.28 5.17
N PRO A 177 -11.30 -15.24 5.59
CA PRO A 177 -11.52 -13.88 5.10
C PRO A 177 -11.25 -13.76 3.59
N PHE A 178 -11.83 -12.76 2.94
CA PHE A 178 -11.43 -12.37 1.60
C PHE A 178 -9.94 -11.98 1.60
N GLU A 179 -9.29 -12.13 0.46
CA GLU A 179 -7.95 -11.56 0.32
C GLU A 179 -7.98 -10.06 0.58
N GLY A 180 -7.17 -9.61 1.54
CA GLY A 180 -7.05 -8.19 1.85
C GLY A 180 -6.59 -7.37 0.66
N LEU A 181 -6.95 -6.08 0.63
CA LEU A 181 -6.45 -5.16 -0.38
C LEU A 181 -4.93 -5.06 -0.25
N LYS A 182 -4.20 -5.58 -1.22
CA LYS A 182 -2.74 -5.50 -1.25
C LYS A 182 -2.35 -4.14 -1.86
N TYR A 183 -1.93 -3.20 -1.02
CA TYR A 183 -1.33 -1.96 -1.49
C TYR A 183 0.11 -2.25 -1.89
N VAL A 184 0.37 -2.38 -3.18
CA VAL A 184 1.67 -2.77 -3.75
C VAL A 184 2.71 -1.64 -3.64
N SER A 185 2.28 -0.42 -3.35
CA SER A 185 3.16 0.75 -3.32
C SER A 185 3.66 1.07 -1.93
N GLU A 186 5.00 1.10 -1.79
CA GLU A 186 5.65 1.64 -0.60
C GLU A 186 5.70 3.17 -0.65
N PRO A 187 5.57 3.89 0.49
CA PRO A 187 5.80 5.32 0.54
C PRO A 187 7.27 5.64 0.22
N VAL A 188 7.50 6.61 -0.65
CA VAL A 188 8.84 6.96 -1.14
C VAL A 188 9.22 8.42 -0.86
N VAL A 189 8.26 9.26 -0.54
CA VAL A 189 8.47 10.68 -0.20
C VAL A 189 7.87 10.98 1.16
N THR A 190 8.58 11.78 1.95
CA THR A 190 8.15 12.18 3.29
C THR A 190 8.24 13.70 3.43
N ILE A 191 7.28 14.30 4.11
CA ILE A 191 7.33 15.69 4.56
C ILE A 191 7.20 15.74 6.07
N SER A 192 7.90 16.69 6.72
CA SER A 192 7.59 17.07 8.09
C SER A 192 6.45 18.06 8.09
N ILE A 193 5.59 17.95 9.10
CA ILE A 193 4.51 18.91 9.33
C ILE A 193 4.52 19.35 10.79
N GLU A 194 4.26 20.62 10.99
CA GLU A 194 4.10 21.22 12.31
C GLU A 194 2.82 22.07 12.31
N PRO A 195 2.02 22.02 13.38
CA PRO A 195 0.88 22.92 13.48
C PRO A 195 1.39 24.35 13.70
N LYS A 196 0.84 25.32 13.00
CA LYS A 196 1.20 26.74 13.15
C LYS A 196 0.93 27.26 14.57
N HIS A 197 -0.07 26.66 15.23
CA HIS A 197 -0.41 26.97 16.61
C HIS A 197 -0.34 25.69 17.46
N SER A 198 0.46 25.68 18.52
CA SER A 198 0.65 24.51 19.38
C SER A 198 -0.65 23.95 19.99
N ARG A 199 -1.68 24.79 20.17
CA ARG A 199 -3.03 24.37 20.64
C ARG A 199 -3.73 23.43 19.67
N ASP A 200 -3.36 23.43 18.38
CA ASP A 200 -4.02 22.61 17.36
C ASP A 200 -3.35 21.24 17.21
N LEU A 201 -2.27 20.97 17.96
CA LEU A 201 -1.54 19.71 17.92
C LEU A 201 -2.40 18.47 18.21
N PRO A 202 -3.27 18.43 19.27
CA PRO A 202 -4.11 17.27 19.50
C PRO A 202 -5.08 16.99 18.33
N LYS A 203 -5.63 18.06 17.73
CA LYS A 203 -6.53 17.95 16.57
C LYS A 203 -5.78 17.45 15.33
N LEU A 204 -4.53 17.90 15.14
CA LEU A 204 -3.69 17.42 14.03
C LEU A 204 -3.41 15.93 14.17
N ILE A 205 -3.06 15.45 15.36
CA ILE A 205 -2.82 14.03 15.62
C ILE A 205 -4.08 13.20 15.33
N GLU A 206 -5.23 13.65 15.82
CA GLU A 206 -6.50 12.99 15.57
C GLU A 206 -6.81 12.95 14.06
N PHE A 207 -6.60 14.06 13.34
CA PHE A 207 -6.83 14.14 11.90
C PHE A 207 -5.87 13.24 11.13
N LEU A 208 -4.60 13.18 11.50
CA LEU A 208 -3.61 12.30 10.87
C LEU A 208 -3.96 10.82 11.06
N ASN A 209 -4.43 10.44 12.25
CA ASN A 209 -4.92 9.09 12.49
C ASN A 209 -6.13 8.76 11.60
N LYS A 210 -7.07 9.69 11.45
CA LYS A 210 -8.21 9.54 10.53
C LYS A 210 -7.74 9.38 9.08
N LEU A 211 -6.80 10.20 8.66
CA LEU A 211 -6.26 10.17 7.30
C LEU A 211 -5.61 8.83 6.96
N THR A 212 -4.87 8.22 7.88
CA THR A 212 -4.26 6.89 7.68
C THR A 212 -5.28 5.74 7.70
N ILE A 213 -6.47 5.96 8.28
CA ILE A 213 -7.57 5.01 8.19
C ILE A 213 -8.22 5.06 6.81
N GLU A 214 -8.43 6.27 6.28
CA GLU A 214 -9.02 6.49 4.95
C GLU A 214 -8.07 6.13 3.82
N ASP A 215 -6.79 6.41 4.00
CA ASP A 215 -5.74 6.12 3.01
C ASP A 215 -4.59 5.32 3.64
N PRO A 216 -4.64 3.99 3.60
CA PRO A 216 -3.58 3.12 4.14
C PRO A 216 -2.22 3.25 3.44
N THR A 217 -2.14 3.96 2.31
CA THR A 217 -0.88 4.23 1.60
C THR A 217 -0.14 5.45 2.15
N LEU A 218 -0.80 6.24 3.02
CA LEU A 218 -0.19 7.28 3.83
C LEU A 218 0.31 6.69 5.15
N VAL A 219 1.56 6.98 5.47
CA VAL A 219 2.18 6.56 6.75
C VAL A 219 2.52 7.80 7.56
N THR A 220 2.01 7.86 8.78
CA THR A 220 2.34 8.92 9.72
C THR A 220 3.30 8.40 10.78
N THR A 221 4.32 9.17 11.09
CA THR A 221 5.32 8.82 12.10
C THR A 221 5.64 10.06 12.95
N VAL A 222 5.75 9.86 14.24
CA VAL A 222 6.23 10.90 15.16
C VAL A 222 7.70 10.64 15.45
N ARG A 223 8.55 11.65 15.33
CA ARG A 223 9.93 11.59 15.83
C ARG A 223 9.95 12.02 17.30
N PRO A 224 10.19 11.11 18.24
CA PRO A 224 10.19 11.47 19.66
C PRO A 224 11.29 12.48 20.03
N GLU A 225 12.40 12.46 19.27
CA GLU A 225 13.59 13.28 19.53
C GLU A 225 13.40 14.76 19.17
N THR A 226 12.67 15.03 18.09
CA THR A 226 12.42 16.39 17.60
C THR A 226 10.98 16.86 17.81
N GLY A 227 10.06 15.95 18.13
CA GLY A 227 8.63 16.23 18.20
C GLY A 227 7.97 16.49 16.82
N GLU A 228 8.69 16.25 15.72
CA GLU A 228 8.19 16.44 14.36
C GLU A 228 7.21 15.33 13.97
N TYR A 229 6.15 15.71 13.29
CA TYR A 229 5.22 14.79 12.65
C TYR A 229 5.63 14.63 11.19
N LEU A 230 5.79 13.39 10.76
CA LEU A 230 6.16 13.04 9.40
C LEU A 230 4.97 12.39 8.71
N ILE A 231 4.69 12.82 7.48
CA ILE A 231 3.75 12.13 6.58
C ILE A 231 4.56 11.60 5.40
N SER A 232 4.44 10.30 5.16
CA SER A 232 5.08 9.62 4.04
C SER A 232 4.00 9.13 3.07
N GLY A 233 4.23 9.29 1.78
CA GLY A 233 3.31 8.90 0.71
C GLY A 233 4.03 8.45 -0.55
N MET A 234 3.27 8.05 -1.56
CA MET A 234 3.77 7.49 -2.81
C MET A 234 4.42 8.53 -3.74
N GLY A 235 4.26 9.82 -3.47
CA GLY A 235 4.83 10.90 -4.27
C GLY A 235 4.41 12.28 -3.78
N THR A 236 4.96 13.32 -4.41
CA THR A 236 4.70 14.73 -4.01
C THR A 236 3.24 15.11 -4.14
N LEU A 237 2.58 14.76 -5.23
CA LEU A 237 1.15 15.04 -5.43
C LEU A 237 0.28 14.40 -4.33
N HIS A 238 0.60 13.19 -3.92
CA HIS A 238 -0.10 12.49 -2.85
C HIS A 238 -0.02 13.29 -1.54
N LEU A 239 1.17 13.79 -1.21
CA LEU A 239 1.38 14.61 -0.02
C LEU A 239 0.71 15.99 -0.12
N GLU A 240 0.68 16.61 -1.31
CA GLU A 240 -0.04 17.87 -1.55
C GLU A 240 -1.55 17.71 -1.35
N ILE A 241 -2.12 16.57 -1.76
CA ILE A 241 -3.52 16.23 -1.51
C ILE A 241 -3.76 16.08 0.00
N ALA A 242 -2.90 15.36 0.71
CA ALA A 242 -2.99 15.19 2.16
C ALA A 242 -2.93 16.55 2.88
N LEU A 243 -2.01 17.44 2.50
CA LEU A 243 -1.93 18.80 3.03
C LEU A 243 -3.21 19.62 2.74
N THR A 244 -3.76 19.46 1.55
CA THR A 244 -5.02 20.13 1.19
C THR A 244 -6.18 19.65 2.06
N TRP A 245 -6.24 18.37 2.42
CA TRP A 245 -7.25 17.83 3.33
C TRP A 245 -7.07 18.35 4.76
N ILE A 246 -5.83 18.44 5.25
CA ILE A 246 -5.51 19.06 6.56
C ILE A 246 -6.00 20.51 6.59
N GLN A 247 -5.74 21.29 5.54
CA GLN A 247 -6.20 22.69 5.44
C GLN A 247 -7.72 22.79 5.38
N LYS A 248 -8.40 21.93 4.62
CA LYS A 248 -9.87 21.86 4.57
C LYS A 248 -10.52 21.51 5.90
N ALA A 249 -9.81 20.75 6.74
CA ALA A 249 -10.23 20.46 8.12
C ALA A 249 -10.04 21.66 9.08
N GLY A 250 -9.59 22.82 8.57
CA GLY A 250 -9.39 24.03 9.37
C GLY A 250 -8.09 24.03 10.18
N LEU A 251 -7.13 23.15 9.84
CA LEU A 251 -5.84 23.06 10.50
C LEU A 251 -4.78 23.77 9.67
N GLU A 252 -4.17 24.80 10.24
CA GLU A 252 -3.02 25.46 9.61
C GLU A 252 -1.71 24.75 10.01
N VAL A 253 -1.01 24.23 9.00
CA VAL A 253 0.27 23.54 9.19
C VAL A 253 1.38 24.19 8.37
N VAL A 254 2.60 24.09 8.87
CA VAL A 254 3.82 24.42 8.15
C VAL A 254 4.43 23.08 7.67
N ALA A 255 4.55 22.93 6.37
CA ALA A 255 5.15 21.75 5.77
C ALA A 255 6.63 22.01 5.46
N GLY A 256 7.48 21.05 5.84
CA GLY A 256 8.89 21.04 5.46
C GLY A 256 9.08 20.67 3.99
N LYS A 257 10.33 20.73 3.53
CA LYS A 257 10.66 20.28 2.16
C LYS A 257 10.47 18.77 2.04
N PRO A 258 9.95 18.28 0.90
CA PRO A 258 9.86 16.85 0.65
C PRO A 258 11.23 16.17 0.72
N ILE A 259 11.24 15.00 1.32
CA ILE A 259 12.43 14.17 1.57
C ILE A 259 12.19 12.81 0.94
N ILE A 260 13.16 12.33 0.18
CA ILE A 260 13.15 10.96 -0.32
C ILE A 260 13.50 9.99 0.80
N LEU A 261 12.78 8.88 0.88
CA LEU A 261 13.12 7.75 1.71
C LEU A 261 14.16 6.90 0.97
N TYR A 262 15.28 6.68 1.61
CA TYR A 262 16.31 5.75 1.15
C TYR A 262 16.24 4.45 1.93
N ARG A 263 16.92 3.41 1.45
CA ARG A 263 17.13 2.15 2.16
C ARG A 263 18.60 1.80 2.17
N GLU A 264 19.03 1.12 3.22
CA GLU A 264 20.36 0.52 3.25
C GLU A 264 20.26 -0.98 2.96
N ALA A 265 21.20 -1.53 2.20
CA ALA A 265 21.26 -2.95 1.89
C ALA A 265 22.71 -3.44 1.92
N VAL A 266 22.89 -4.75 1.89
CA VAL A 266 24.22 -5.39 1.82
C VAL A 266 24.38 -6.09 0.48
N GLN A 267 25.62 -6.07 -0.09
CA GLN A 267 25.88 -6.66 -1.40
C GLN A 267 26.50 -8.06 -1.32
N LYS A 268 27.13 -8.40 -0.19
CA LYS A 268 27.79 -9.68 0.01
C LYS A 268 27.61 -10.19 1.44
N LYS A 269 27.97 -11.44 1.65
CA LYS A 269 28.03 -12.05 2.97
C LYS A 269 29.05 -11.32 3.85
N GLY A 270 28.60 -10.83 5.00
CA GLY A 270 29.44 -10.19 5.99
C GLY A 270 30.22 -11.21 6.83
N LYS A 271 31.18 -10.69 7.59
CA LYS A 271 31.92 -11.50 8.57
C LYS A 271 31.08 -11.69 9.82
N VAL A 272 31.35 -12.78 10.56
CA VAL A 272 30.81 -12.97 11.91
C VAL A 272 31.48 -11.98 12.86
N PHE A 273 30.69 -11.19 13.57
CA PHE A 273 31.19 -10.28 14.60
C PHE A 273 30.61 -10.61 15.97
N ILE A 274 31.39 -10.27 16.99
CA ILE A 274 31.03 -10.49 18.40
C ILE A 274 30.56 -9.17 18.98
N GLY A 275 29.32 -9.13 19.43
CA GLY A 275 28.82 -8.06 20.28
C GLY A 275 28.93 -8.45 21.75
N LYS A 276 29.60 -7.63 22.53
CA LYS A 276 29.70 -7.80 23.98
C LYS A 276 28.66 -6.93 24.67
N SER A 277 27.97 -7.52 25.66
CA SER A 277 27.06 -6.75 26.52
C SER A 277 27.78 -5.64 27.31
N PRO A 278 27.12 -4.56 27.71
CA PRO A 278 27.73 -3.50 28.53
C PRO A 278 28.43 -4.01 29.80
N ASN A 279 27.85 -5.01 30.45
CA ASN A 279 28.45 -5.67 31.63
C ASN A 279 29.56 -6.68 31.27
N LYS A 280 29.81 -6.95 29.95
CA LYS A 280 30.82 -7.88 29.37
C LYS A 280 30.60 -9.36 29.70
N HIS A 281 29.48 -9.74 30.31
CA HIS A 281 29.18 -11.13 30.69
C HIS A 281 28.55 -11.93 29.56
N ASN A 282 27.96 -11.26 28.53
CA ASN A 282 27.33 -11.94 27.41
C ASN A 282 28.02 -11.58 26.09
N ARG A 283 28.06 -12.55 25.19
CA ARG A 283 28.58 -12.39 23.82
C ARG A 283 27.57 -12.93 22.82
N ILE A 284 27.24 -12.11 21.85
CA ILE A 284 26.32 -12.45 20.75
C ILE A 284 27.11 -12.42 19.45
N TYR A 285 27.06 -13.48 18.68
CA TYR A 285 27.77 -13.61 17.41
C TYR A 285 26.77 -13.50 16.27
N MET A 286 26.91 -12.49 15.45
CA MET A 286 25.98 -12.20 14.36
C MET A 286 26.71 -12.09 13.04
N MET A 287 26.03 -12.49 11.99
CA MET A 287 26.44 -12.34 10.61
C MET A 287 25.24 -11.87 9.78
N VAL A 288 25.51 -11.11 8.71
CA VAL A 288 24.50 -10.74 7.73
C VAL A 288 24.88 -11.22 6.34
N GLU A 289 23.87 -11.48 5.52
CA GLU A 289 24.04 -11.75 4.09
C GLU A 289 22.84 -11.18 3.30
N PRO A 290 22.99 -10.94 1.99
CA PRO A 290 21.87 -10.53 1.16
C PRO A 290 20.74 -11.56 1.18
N LEU A 291 19.52 -11.09 1.31
CA LEU A 291 18.32 -11.92 1.12
C LEU A 291 18.00 -11.99 -0.38
N GLY A 292 17.54 -13.14 -0.86
CA GLY A 292 17.13 -13.31 -2.26
C GLY A 292 15.95 -12.40 -2.63
N GLU A 293 15.98 -11.82 -3.82
CA GLU A 293 14.95 -10.89 -4.27
C GLU A 293 13.59 -11.57 -4.41
N ASP A 294 13.55 -12.86 -4.70
CA ASP A 294 12.34 -13.71 -4.71
C ASP A 294 11.67 -13.76 -3.33
N VAL A 295 12.43 -13.93 -2.26
CA VAL A 295 11.91 -13.93 -0.88
C VAL A 295 11.47 -12.54 -0.46
N ILE A 296 12.21 -11.50 -0.83
CA ILE A 296 11.83 -10.11 -0.57
C ILE A 296 10.48 -9.79 -1.24
N GLU A 297 10.28 -10.28 -2.45
CA GLU A 297 9.02 -10.09 -3.19
C GLU A 297 7.84 -10.81 -2.54
N LEU A 298 8.03 -12.01 -1.98
CA LEU A 298 7.00 -12.70 -1.20
C LEU A 298 6.59 -11.92 0.03
N ILE A 299 7.58 -11.34 0.75
CA ILE A 299 7.30 -10.49 1.92
C ILE A 299 6.52 -9.25 1.48
N ARG A 300 6.95 -8.59 0.41
CA ARG A 300 6.28 -7.40 -0.14
C ARG A 300 4.83 -7.68 -0.57
N LYS A 301 4.58 -8.85 -1.16
CA LYS A 301 3.22 -9.29 -1.55
C LYS A 301 2.35 -9.72 -0.38
N GLY A 302 2.92 -9.83 0.83
CA GLY A 302 2.22 -10.38 1.99
C GLY A 302 1.95 -11.88 1.88
N GLU A 303 2.72 -12.59 1.06
CA GLU A 303 2.70 -14.06 0.94
C GLU A 303 3.60 -14.72 1.99
N LEU A 304 4.53 -13.96 2.57
CA LEU A 304 5.41 -14.37 3.66
C LEU A 304 5.50 -13.24 4.70
N PHE A 305 5.04 -13.50 5.94
CA PHE A 305 5.02 -12.52 7.03
C PHE A 305 5.17 -13.20 8.40
N ASP A 306 5.48 -12.42 9.43
CA ASP A 306 5.92 -12.94 10.74
C ASP A 306 4.85 -13.72 11.52
N GLU A 307 3.58 -13.34 11.40
CA GLU A 307 2.44 -13.95 12.09
C GLU A 307 1.98 -15.29 11.50
N MET A 308 2.54 -15.72 10.36
CA MET A 308 2.25 -17.02 9.76
C MET A 308 2.70 -18.19 10.63
N ASP A 309 2.06 -19.35 10.46
CA ASP A 309 2.51 -20.60 11.08
C ASP A 309 3.96 -20.93 10.66
N ARG A 310 4.81 -21.27 11.63
CA ARG A 310 6.24 -21.53 11.40
C ARG A 310 6.50 -22.68 10.41
N LYS A 311 5.59 -23.65 10.30
CA LYS A 311 5.71 -24.75 9.33
C LYS A 311 5.42 -24.26 7.92
N GLN A 312 4.47 -23.33 7.77
CA GLN A 312 4.16 -22.70 6.48
C GLN A 312 5.33 -21.83 6.01
N ILE A 313 5.88 -20.98 6.91
CA ILE A 313 7.09 -20.19 6.62
C ILE A 313 8.23 -21.08 6.14
N ALA A 314 8.51 -22.16 6.89
CA ALA A 314 9.57 -23.10 6.53
C ALA A 314 9.32 -23.82 5.19
N LYS A 315 8.06 -24.11 4.85
CA LYS A 315 7.71 -24.71 3.56
C LYS A 315 7.99 -23.74 2.42
N ILE A 316 7.49 -22.51 2.51
CA ILE A 316 7.67 -21.46 1.50
C ILE A 316 9.16 -21.19 1.26
N LEU A 317 9.94 -20.99 2.33
CA LEU A 317 11.37 -20.69 2.20
C LEU A 317 12.16 -21.85 1.55
N ARG A 318 11.79 -23.12 1.84
CA ARG A 318 12.41 -24.28 1.18
C ARG A 318 12.10 -24.35 -0.31
N GLU A 319 10.89 -24.00 -0.72
CA GLU A 319 10.50 -23.90 -2.13
C GLU A 319 11.33 -22.84 -2.87
N HIS A 320 11.89 -21.86 -2.14
CA HIS A 320 12.80 -20.82 -2.63
C HIS A 320 14.29 -21.11 -2.31
N GLY A 321 14.64 -22.37 -2.15
CA GLY A 321 16.03 -22.81 -2.09
C GLY A 321 16.73 -22.70 -0.73
N TRP A 322 15.99 -22.41 0.35
CA TRP A 322 16.59 -22.38 1.69
C TRP A 322 16.86 -23.78 2.23
N ASP A 323 17.92 -23.90 3.03
CA ASP A 323 18.19 -25.12 3.78
C ASP A 323 17.02 -25.43 4.75
N ALA A 324 16.74 -26.71 4.94
CA ALA A 324 15.61 -27.15 5.73
C ALA A 324 15.72 -26.78 7.23
N GLU A 325 16.94 -26.73 7.78
CA GLU A 325 17.19 -26.36 9.17
C GLU A 325 17.09 -24.84 9.33
N GLU A 326 17.70 -24.06 8.44
CA GLU A 326 17.59 -22.61 8.43
C GLU A 326 16.14 -22.12 8.31
N ALA A 327 15.38 -22.70 7.38
CA ALA A 327 13.98 -22.32 7.15
C ALA A 327 13.09 -22.56 8.39
N ARG A 328 13.37 -23.58 9.21
CA ARG A 328 12.65 -23.86 10.45
C ARG A 328 13.02 -22.92 11.60
N ASN A 329 14.22 -22.37 11.55
CA ASN A 329 14.80 -21.56 12.61
C ASN A 329 14.63 -20.06 12.40
N VAL A 330 13.71 -19.64 11.53
CA VAL A 330 13.33 -18.24 11.36
C VAL A 330 12.65 -17.73 12.64
N TRP A 331 13.20 -16.66 13.21
CA TRP A 331 12.70 -16.06 14.43
C TRP A 331 11.71 -14.94 14.17
N THR A 332 12.02 -14.07 13.20
CA THR A 332 11.15 -12.95 12.83
C THR A 332 11.38 -12.51 11.39
N ILE A 333 10.34 -11.98 10.78
CA ILE A 333 10.32 -11.42 9.43
C ILE A 333 9.91 -9.96 9.54
N ASP A 334 10.79 -9.06 9.07
CA ASP A 334 10.49 -7.63 8.99
C ASP A 334 9.77 -7.33 7.66
N PRO A 335 8.66 -6.56 7.67
CA PRO A 335 7.86 -6.30 6.46
C PRO A 335 8.63 -5.57 5.34
N ARG A 336 9.79 -5.01 5.61
CA ARG A 336 10.68 -4.40 4.61
C ARG A 336 11.60 -5.40 3.91
N GLY A 337 11.39 -6.69 4.12
CA GLY A 337 12.18 -7.75 3.49
C GLY A 337 13.46 -8.07 4.24
N ASN A 338 13.43 -8.13 5.58
CA ASN A 338 14.56 -8.59 6.37
C ASN A 338 14.15 -9.79 7.24
N ILE A 339 15.06 -10.73 7.44
CA ILE A 339 14.80 -11.98 8.19
C ILE A 339 15.90 -12.21 9.22
N LEU A 340 15.51 -12.61 10.44
CA LEU A 340 16.42 -13.10 11.48
C LEU A 340 16.30 -14.61 11.62
N VAL A 341 17.43 -15.28 11.53
CA VAL A 341 17.55 -16.75 11.63
C VAL A 341 18.44 -17.12 12.81
N ASP A 342 18.03 -18.15 13.55
CA ASP A 342 18.84 -18.77 14.59
C ASP A 342 19.59 -20.00 14.03
N ASN A 343 20.90 -19.92 13.98
CA ASN A 343 21.76 -21.01 13.60
C ASN A 343 22.68 -21.47 14.75
N THR A 344 22.22 -21.26 15.99
CA THR A 344 22.96 -21.73 17.16
C THR A 344 22.66 -23.20 17.45
N LYS A 345 23.65 -23.93 17.95
CA LYS A 345 23.50 -25.36 18.31
C LYS A 345 23.38 -25.51 19.82
N GLY A 346 22.14 -25.61 20.32
CA GLY A 346 21.87 -26.00 21.71
C GLY A 346 22.34 -25.00 22.79
N ALA A 347 22.22 -23.69 22.52
CA ALA A 347 22.62 -22.65 23.45
C ALA A 347 21.71 -22.59 24.67
N GLN A 348 22.30 -22.64 25.89
CA GLN A 348 21.58 -22.48 27.14
C GLN A 348 21.02 -21.06 27.26
N TYR A 349 19.85 -20.90 27.89
CA TYR A 349 19.16 -19.63 28.17
C TYR A 349 18.76 -18.80 26.93
N LEU A 350 18.88 -19.36 25.74
CA LEU A 350 18.59 -18.63 24.48
C LEU A 350 17.13 -18.21 24.37
N GLN A 351 16.19 -19.07 24.78
CA GLN A 351 14.77 -18.77 24.72
C GLN A 351 14.36 -17.59 25.59
N GLU A 352 14.99 -17.41 26.74
CA GLU A 352 14.76 -16.28 27.64
C GLU A 352 15.23 -14.94 27.03
N THR A 353 16.24 -14.99 26.15
CA THR A 353 16.86 -13.80 25.55
C THR A 353 16.35 -13.53 24.12
N LYS A 354 15.53 -14.41 23.57
CA LYS A 354 15.05 -14.36 22.17
C LYS A 354 14.45 -12.98 21.83
N GLN A 355 13.50 -12.49 22.62
CA GLN A 355 12.85 -11.20 22.35
C GLN A 355 13.82 -10.01 22.44
N MET A 356 14.84 -10.10 23.26
CA MET A 356 15.86 -9.07 23.40
C MET A 356 16.79 -9.03 22.18
N ILE A 357 17.11 -10.20 21.61
CA ILE A 357 17.88 -10.33 20.36
C ILE A 357 17.06 -9.81 19.17
N ILE A 358 15.76 -10.16 19.11
CA ILE A 358 14.83 -9.63 18.10
C ILE A 358 14.77 -8.09 18.19
N GLY A 359 14.67 -7.52 19.39
CA GLY A 359 14.70 -6.06 19.58
C GLY A 359 16.01 -5.41 19.10
N GLY A 360 17.14 -6.07 19.35
CA GLY A 360 18.44 -5.62 18.81
C GLY A 360 18.51 -5.68 17.28
N PHE A 361 17.95 -6.72 16.66
CA PHE A 361 17.79 -6.86 15.21
C PHE A 361 16.89 -5.76 14.63
N GLN A 362 15.71 -5.58 15.19
CA GLN A 362 14.75 -4.55 14.75
C GLN A 362 15.35 -3.15 14.77
N ARG A 363 16.16 -2.82 15.78
CA ARG A 363 16.87 -1.55 15.81
C ARG A 363 17.76 -1.36 14.60
N VAL A 364 18.59 -2.34 14.24
CA VAL A 364 19.47 -2.25 13.06
C VAL A 364 18.69 -2.21 11.77
N MET A 365 17.57 -2.94 11.69
CA MET A 365 16.72 -2.91 10.50
C MET A 365 15.99 -1.57 10.35
N ASN A 366 15.76 -0.85 11.42
CA ASN A 366 15.19 0.50 11.39
C ASN A 366 16.23 1.58 11.07
N GLU A 367 17.46 1.39 11.53
CA GLU A 367 18.53 2.39 11.45
C GLU A 367 19.84 1.71 11.03
N GLY A 368 20.11 1.69 9.73
CA GLY A 368 21.34 1.13 9.19
C GLY A 368 22.59 1.97 9.51
N PRO A 369 23.80 1.42 9.35
CA PRO A 369 25.04 2.08 9.78
C PRO A 369 25.57 3.15 8.81
N LEU A 370 25.07 3.25 7.55
CA LEU A 370 25.58 4.24 6.60
C LEU A 370 25.02 5.64 6.85
N ALA A 371 23.72 5.75 6.92
CA ALA A 371 23.00 7.00 6.99
C ALA A 371 21.78 6.94 7.94
N SER A 372 21.73 5.92 8.80
CA SER A 372 20.60 5.67 9.68
C SER A 372 19.28 5.55 8.90
N GLU A 373 19.34 5.04 7.66
CA GLU A 373 18.15 4.69 6.89
C GLU A 373 17.75 3.23 7.16
N ALA A 374 16.48 2.89 6.95
CA ALA A 374 16.02 1.53 7.22
C ALA A 374 16.67 0.52 6.26
N MET A 375 17.03 -0.63 6.79
CA MET A 375 17.60 -1.74 6.02
C MET A 375 16.53 -2.45 5.18
N ARG A 376 16.96 -3.00 4.03
CA ARG A 376 16.14 -3.83 3.15
C ARG A 376 16.97 -4.98 2.57
N GLY A 377 16.37 -6.16 2.48
CA GLY A 377 16.99 -7.31 1.84
C GLY A 377 18.13 -7.92 2.64
N VAL A 378 18.00 -7.98 3.95
CA VAL A 378 19.04 -8.52 4.84
C VAL A 378 18.56 -9.79 5.52
N LYS A 379 19.33 -10.87 5.36
CA LYS A 379 19.25 -12.07 6.19
C LYS A 379 20.29 -11.94 7.30
N ALA A 380 19.83 -11.77 8.53
CA ALA A 380 20.67 -11.76 9.72
C ALA A 380 20.69 -13.16 10.34
N VAL A 381 21.86 -13.64 10.67
CA VAL A 381 22.07 -14.99 11.23
C VAL A 381 22.73 -14.88 12.59
N LEU A 382 22.06 -15.40 13.61
CA LEU A 382 22.62 -15.63 14.92
C LEU A 382 23.44 -16.93 14.86
N THR A 383 24.78 -16.83 14.92
CA THR A 383 25.65 -17.99 14.74
C THR A 383 26.04 -18.67 16.04
N GLN A 384 26.21 -17.89 17.11
CA GLN A 384 26.60 -18.39 18.43
C GLN A 384 26.20 -17.38 19.51
N VAL A 385 25.96 -17.85 20.72
CA VAL A 385 25.78 -17.03 21.93
C VAL A 385 26.55 -17.61 23.11
N GLU A 386 27.06 -16.73 23.96
CA GLU A 386 27.61 -17.04 25.27
C GLU A 386 26.83 -16.18 26.28
N LEU A 387 25.98 -16.80 27.07
CA LEU A 387 25.08 -16.11 28.00
C LEU A 387 25.44 -16.45 29.45
N HIS A 388 25.42 -15.46 30.31
CA HIS A 388 25.68 -15.64 31.72
C HIS A 388 24.58 -16.48 32.40
N GLU A 389 24.90 -17.28 33.40
CA GLU A 389 23.96 -18.17 34.09
C GLU A 389 22.90 -17.38 34.88
N ASP A 390 23.28 -16.25 35.50
CA ASP A 390 22.41 -15.42 36.30
C ASP A 390 21.54 -14.51 35.40
N PRO A 391 20.19 -14.60 35.49
CA PRO A 391 19.26 -13.77 34.71
C PRO A 391 19.45 -12.26 34.89
N VAL A 392 19.92 -11.82 36.06
CA VAL A 392 20.18 -10.40 36.36
C VAL A 392 21.19 -9.80 35.37
N HIS A 393 22.11 -10.61 34.85
CA HIS A 393 23.12 -10.20 33.87
C HIS A 393 22.67 -10.32 32.42
N ARG A 394 21.43 -10.83 32.16
CA ARG A 394 20.89 -11.07 30.78
C ARG A 394 19.70 -10.17 30.43
N GLY A 395 19.51 -9.06 31.13
CA GLY A 395 18.39 -8.14 30.84
C GLY A 395 18.49 -7.48 29.46
N TYR A 396 17.38 -6.89 29.01
CA TYR A 396 17.28 -6.21 27.70
C TYR A 396 18.41 -5.21 27.45
N ALA A 397 18.74 -4.39 28.48
CA ALA A 397 19.83 -3.41 28.44
C ALA A 397 21.23 -4.03 28.24
N GLN A 398 21.36 -5.35 28.35
CA GLN A 398 22.61 -6.08 28.12
C GLN A 398 22.62 -6.78 26.77
N ILE A 399 21.56 -7.52 26.44
CA ILE A 399 21.49 -8.40 25.27
C ILE A 399 21.22 -7.59 23.98
N ALA A 400 20.26 -6.67 23.97
CA ALA A 400 19.97 -5.89 22.78
C ALA A 400 21.18 -5.06 22.31
N PRO A 401 21.94 -4.34 23.17
CA PRO A 401 23.17 -3.66 22.77
C PRO A 401 24.26 -4.60 22.20
N ALA A 402 24.41 -5.78 22.75
CA ALA A 402 25.33 -6.77 22.20
C ALA A 402 24.93 -7.20 20.77
N THR A 403 23.63 -7.42 20.56
CA THR A 403 23.09 -7.82 19.26
C THR A 403 23.29 -6.75 18.19
N TRP A 404 22.85 -5.51 18.45
CA TRP A 404 22.96 -4.47 17.40
C TRP A 404 24.41 -4.08 17.09
N ARG A 405 25.33 -4.11 18.06
CA ARG A 405 26.75 -3.84 17.81
C ARG A 405 27.38 -4.89 16.91
N ALA A 406 27.06 -6.18 17.11
CA ALA A 406 27.51 -7.26 16.24
C ALA A 406 26.93 -7.12 14.84
N LEU A 407 25.65 -6.81 14.72
CA LEU A 407 24.97 -6.60 13.44
C LEU A 407 25.54 -5.42 12.67
N TYR A 408 25.72 -4.24 13.29
CA TYR A 408 26.33 -3.09 12.64
C TYR A 408 27.72 -3.39 12.09
N ALA A 409 28.56 -4.07 12.89
CA ALA A 409 29.89 -4.45 12.44
C ALA A 409 29.83 -5.44 11.24
N SER A 410 28.89 -6.39 11.27
CA SER A 410 28.69 -7.34 10.18
C SER A 410 28.18 -6.64 8.91
N VAL A 411 27.19 -5.74 9.02
CA VAL A 411 26.69 -4.94 7.90
C VAL A 411 27.81 -4.13 7.25
N LEU A 412 28.65 -3.44 8.04
CA LEU A 412 29.77 -2.67 7.53
C LEU A 412 30.79 -3.54 6.79
N SER A 413 30.94 -4.82 7.14
CA SER A 413 31.82 -5.77 6.44
C SER A 413 31.22 -6.38 5.18
N ALA A 414 29.92 -6.17 4.96
CA ALA A 414 29.11 -6.78 3.89
C ALA A 414 28.93 -5.86 2.66
N ASP A 415 29.80 -4.87 2.45
CA ASP A 415 29.70 -3.85 1.41
C ASP A 415 28.31 -3.18 1.40
N PRO A 416 27.99 -2.41 2.43
CA PRO A 416 26.70 -1.76 2.51
C PRO A 416 26.52 -0.70 1.43
N ILE A 417 25.33 -0.64 0.86
CA ILE A 417 24.93 0.30 -0.18
C ILE A 417 23.68 1.07 0.22
N LEU A 418 23.54 2.27 -0.36
CA LEU A 418 22.32 3.06 -0.27
C LEU A 418 21.47 2.80 -1.51
N LEU A 419 20.18 2.51 -1.31
CA LEU A 419 19.18 2.33 -2.35
C LEU A 419 18.27 3.54 -2.43
N GLU A 420 17.97 3.98 -3.65
CA GLU A 420 16.95 5.00 -3.94
C GLU A 420 15.70 4.36 -4.57
N PRO A 421 14.50 4.89 -4.29
CA PRO A 421 13.28 4.41 -4.92
C PRO A 421 13.22 4.92 -6.37
N VAL A 422 12.88 4.02 -7.28
CA VAL A 422 12.66 4.30 -8.69
C VAL A 422 11.19 4.16 -9.00
N LEU A 423 10.65 5.17 -9.68
CA LEU A 423 9.26 5.21 -10.12
C LEU A 423 9.18 4.83 -11.60
N LYS A 424 8.21 4.02 -11.94
CA LYS A 424 7.73 3.84 -13.30
C LYS A 424 6.90 5.06 -13.66
N ILE A 425 7.09 5.60 -14.86
CA ILE A 425 6.30 6.69 -15.39
C ILE A 425 5.64 6.28 -16.71
N GLU A 426 4.37 6.59 -16.84
CA GLU A 426 3.60 6.43 -18.07
C GLU A 426 3.10 7.82 -18.53
N VAL A 427 3.49 8.23 -19.73
CA VAL A 427 3.13 9.54 -20.28
C VAL A 427 2.35 9.37 -21.57
N LYS A 428 1.11 9.85 -21.61
CA LYS A 428 0.28 9.98 -22.82
C LYS A 428 0.43 11.39 -23.37
N VAL A 429 0.86 11.51 -24.61
CA VAL A 429 1.17 12.80 -25.23
C VAL A 429 0.89 12.75 -26.74
N PRO A 430 0.53 13.88 -27.40
CA PRO A 430 0.49 13.96 -28.86
C PRO A 430 1.82 13.52 -29.48
N SER A 431 1.76 12.75 -30.56
CA SER A 431 2.94 12.10 -31.16
C SER A 431 4.06 13.10 -31.54
N GLU A 432 3.71 14.32 -31.89
CA GLU A 432 4.64 15.43 -32.19
C GLU A 432 5.51 15.85 -31.00
N LEU A 433 5.04 15.65 -29.77
CA LEU A 433 5.72 16.05 -28.51
C LEU A 433 6.44 14.89 -27.82
N MET A 434 6.47 13.70 -28.40
CA MET A 434 7.15 12.51 -27.85
C MET A 434 8.62 12.78 -27.52
N GLY A 435 9.33 13.50 -28.42
CA GLY A 435 10.74 13.85 -28.22
C GLY A 435 10.98 14.73 -27.00
N ALA A 436 10.08 15.68 -26.72
CA ALA A 436 10.15 16.54 -25.54
C ALA A 436 9.95 15.73 -24.24
N VAL A 437 9.01 14.79 -24.22
CA VAL A 437 8.79 13.88 -23.08
C VAL A 437 10.02 13.00 -22.85
N THR A 438 10.54 12.38 -23.90
CA THR A 438 11.75 11.54 -23.81
C THR A 438 12.95 12.31 -23.27
N ALA A 439 13.17 13.52 -23.76
CA ALA A 439 14.24 14.41 -23.28
C ALA A 439 14.04 14.79 -21.80
N THR A 440 12.80 15.07 -21.38
CA THR A 440 12.48 15.39 -19.99
C THR A 440 12.78 14.22 -19.04
N ILE A 441 12.42 12.99 -19.44
CA ILE A 441 12.70 11.79 -18.63
C ILE A 441 14.21 11.53 -18.55
N THR A 442 14.91 11.52 -19.69
CA THR A 442 16.35 11.20 -19.74
C THR A 442 17.21 12.25 -19.08
N GLY A 443 16.84 13.52 -19.18
CA GLY A 443 17.53 14.63 -18.49
C GLY A 443 17.43 14.56 -16.96
N ARG A 444 16.56 13.70 -16.41
CA ARG A 444 16.31 13.47 -14.98
C ARG A 444 16.80 12.10 -14.49
N ARG A 445 17.94 11.65 -14.97
CA ARG A 445 18.48 10.31 -14.67
C ARG A 445 17.52 9.16 -14.99
N GLY A 446 16.43 9.46 -15.71
CA GLY A 446 15.43 8.47 -16.11
C GLY A 446 15.85 7.70 -17.34
N ARG A 447 15.18 6.57 -17.57
CA ARG A 447 15.33 5.72 -18.74
C ARG A 447 13.98 5.46 -19.38
N VAL A 448 13.86 5.66 -20.69
CA VAL A 448 12.69 5.22 -21.45
C VAL A 448 12.80 3.72 -21.67
N ILE A 449 11.73 2.99 -21.38
CA ILE A 449 11.65 1.54 -21.48
C ILE A 449 10.94 1.12 -22.76
N ASP A 450 9.80 1.75 -23.04
CA ASP A 450 8.95 1.40 -24.18
C ASP A 450 8.22 2.63 -24.71
N ILE A 451 7.92 2.62 -26.00
CA ILE A 451 7.15 3.68 -26.67
C ILE A 451 6.12 3.02 -27.57
N LYS A 452 4.84 3.22 -27.25
CA LYS A 452 3.71 2.74 -28.05
C LYS A 452 3.10 3.92 -28.80
N GLN A 453 3.38 4.01 -30.09
CA GLN A 453 2.89 5.08 -30.94
C GLN A 453 1.59 4.68 -31.64
N SER A 454 0.59 5.56 -31.60
CA SER A 454 -0.58 5.51 -32.47
C SER A 454 -0.62 6.77 -33.33
N GLU A 455 -1.62 6.88 -34.21
CA GLU A 455 -1.70 7.95 -35.20
C GLU A 455 -1.66 9.36 -34.56
N TYR A 456 -2.31 9.55 -33.40
CA TYR A 456 -2.45 10.87 -32.77
C TYR A 456 -1.82 10.95 -31.39
N ILE A 457 -1.68 9.84 -30.68
CA ILE A 457 -1.24 9.78 -29.29
C ILE A 457 -0.11 8.75 -29.16
N THR A 458 0.93 9.14 -28.47
CA THR A 458 2.02 8.24 -28.08
C THR A 458 1.99 8.01 -26.58
N LEU A 459 2.13 6.75 -26.17
CA LEU A 459 2.37 6.34 -24.80
C LEU A 459 3.87 6.10 -24.61
N VAL A 460 4.52 6.93 -23.81
CA VAL A 460 5.93 6.77 -23.42
C VAL A 460 5.97 6.16 -22.02
N MET A 461 6.64 5.02 -21.90
CA MET A 461 6.86 4.33 -20.63
C MET A 461 8.34 4.43 -20.25
N GLY A 462 8.62 4.77 -18.99
CA GLY A 462 9.98 4.93 -18.50
C GLY A 462 10.09 4.69 -17.01
N GLU A 463 11.30 4.82 -16.52
CA GLU A 463 11.64 4.82 -15.10
C GLU A 463 12.49 6.03 -14.77
N LEU A 464 12.28 6.62 -13.59
CA LEU A 464 13.13 7.68 -13.06
C LEU A 464 13.20 7.61 -11.54
N PRO A 465 14.32 8.06 -10.92
CA PRO A 465 14.43 8.12 -9.47
C PRO A 465 13.40 9.08 -8.87
N ALA A 466 12.84 8.74 -7.72
CA ALA A 466 11.87 9.59 -7.05
C ALA A 466 12.43 10.98 -6.69
N SER A 467 13.74 11.08 -6.44
CA SER A 467 14.43 12.36 -6.20
C SER A 467 14.35 13.35 -7.37
N GLU A 468 14.11 12.86 -8.58
CA GLU A 468 14.01 13.65 -9.81
C GLU A 468 12.57 14.04 -10.17
N THR A 469 11.61 13.77 -9.28
CA THR A 469 10.18 14.02 -9.55
C THR A 469 9.63 15.31 -8.92
N PHE A 470 10.38 15.97 -8.04
CA PHE A 470 9.87 17.11 -7.28
C PHE A 470 9.38 18.28 -8.14
N ASP A 471 10.03 18.55 -9.26
CA ASP A 471 9.65 19.58 -10.25
C ASP A 471 9.21 18.99 -11.60
N LEU A 472 8.93 17.68 -11.63
CA LEU A 472 8.56 16.97 -12.85
C LEU A 472 7.28 17.54 -13.49
N SER A 473 6.30 17.90 -12.66
CA SER A 473 5.02 18.47 -13.12
C SER A 473 5.20 19.77 -13.89
N GLU A 474 6.05 20.66 -13.40
CA GLU A 474 6.36 21.93 -14.05
C GLU A 474 7.14 21.70 -15.34
N ALA A 475 8.18 20.87 -15.30
CA ALA A 475 8.99 20.53 -16.46
C ALA A 475 8.18 19.86 -17.56
N MET A 476 7.33 18.87 -17.21
CA MET A 476 6.49 18.16 -18.16
C MET A 476 5.46 19.09 -18.80
N ARG A 477 4.83 19.95 -18.01
CA ARG A 477 3.88 20.96 -18.50
C ARG A 477 4.55 21.94 -19.44
N SER A 478 5.73 22.44 -19.11
CA SER A 478 6.51 23.34 -19.94
C SER A 478 6.92 22.68 -21.26
N ALA A 479 7.47 21.46 -21.20
CA ALA A 479 7.94 20.73 -22.37
C ALA A 479 6.82 20.32 -23.35
N THR A 480 5.59 20.16 -22.86
CA THR A 480 4.46 19.66 -23.67
C THR A 480 3.33 20.68 -23.82
N MET A 481 3.54 21.93 -23.43
CA MET A 481 2.51 22.97 -23.44
C MET A 481 1.22 22.55 -22.70
N GLY A 482 1.36 21.74 -21.65
CA GLY A 482 0.25 21.20 -20.85
C GLY A 482 -0.55 20.08 -21.51
N LYS A 483 -0.09 19.54 -22.65
CA LYS A 483 -0.82 18.49 -23.41
C LYS A 483 -0.50 17.06 -22.95
N ALA A 484 0.50 16.85 -22.10
CA ALA A 484 0.85 15.54 -21.56
C ALA A 484 -0.01 15.18 -20.35
N PHE A 485 -0.42 13.92 -20.29
CA PHE A 485 -1.00 13.29 -19.10
C PHE A 485 -0.06 12.19 -18.64
N TRP A 486 0.31 12.18 -17.37
CA TRP A 486 1.20 11.15 -16.85
C TRP A 486 0.77 10.66 -15.49
N ALA A 487 1.23 9.46 -15.18
CA ALA A 487 1.12 8.84 -13.86
C ALA A 487 2.48 8.27 -13.47
N THR A 488 2.75 8.22 -12.18
CA THR A 488 3.93 7.56 -11.62
C THR A 488 3.50 6.56 -10.57
N GLU A 489 4.18 5.41 -10.54
CA GLU A 489 3.99 4.39 -9.50
C GLU A 489 5.36 3.87 -9.04
N PHE A 490 5.44 3.36 -7.82
CA PHE A 490 6.66 2.73 -7.33
C PHE A 490 6.99 1.50 -8.18
N SER A 491 8.24 1.41 -8.67
CA SER A 491 8.73 0.28 -9.45
C SER A 491 9.63 -0.63 -8.62
N GLN A 492 10.76 -0.10 -8.16
CA GLN A 492 11.79 -0.89 -7.49
C GLN A 492 12.77 -0.01 -6.71
N TRP A 493 13.59 -0.64 -5.89
CA TRP A 493 14.74 -0.04 -5.26
C TRP A 493 15.99 -0.27 -6.11
N LYS A 494 16.78 0.78 -6.37
CA LYS A 494 18.05 0.70 -7.11
C LYS A 494 19.18 1.32 -6.31
N PRO A 495 20.42 0.81 -6.46
CA PRO A 495 21.59 1.45 -5.87
C PRO A 495 21.74 2.90 -6.34
N VAL A 496 21.98 3.81 -5.39
CA VAL A 496 22.35 5.18 -5.71
C VAL A 496 23.66 5.16 -6.51
N PRO A 497 23.74 5.87 -7.66
CA PRO A 497 24.95 5.90 -8.47
C PRO A 497 26.19 6.32 -7.65
N ALA A 498 27.32 5.63 -7.87
CA ALA A 498 28.54 5.84 -7.11
C ALA A 498 29.03 7.32 -7.16
N SER A 499 28.77 8.03 -8.27
CA SER A 499 29.14 9.42 -8.47
C SER A 499 28.48 10.41 -7.50
N ILE A 500 27.29 10.05 -6.96
CA ILE A 500 26.52 10.94 -6.08
C ILE A 500 26.30 10.33 -4.69
N ARG A 501 26.58 9.04 -4.50
CA ARG A 501 26.27 8.28 -3.29
C ARG A 501 26.80 8.93 -2.01
N ASP A 502 28.09 9.27 -2.00
CA ASP A 502 28.75 9.80 -0.80
C ASP A 502 28.17 11.18 -0.42
N LYS A 503 27.83 12.00 -1.41
CA LYS A 503 27.14 13.27 -1.18
C LYS A 503 25.75 13.04 -0.58
N VAL A 504 24.97 12.11 -1.15
CA VAL A 504 23.64 11.78 -0.65
C VAL A 504 23.70 11.27 0.79
N ILE A 505 24.66 10.39 1.12
CA ILE A 505 24.87 9.89 2.48
C ILE A 505 25.17 11.06 3.44
N GLN A 506 26.08 11.97 3.06
CA GLN A 506 26.42 13.14 3.88
C GLN A 506 25.22 14.06 4.10
N ASP A 507 24.43 14.31 3.07
CA ASP A 507 23.22 15.14 3.15
C ASP A 507 22.18 14.53 4.09
N ILE A 508 21.99 13.19 4.02
CA ILE A 508 21.10 12.48 4.93
C ILE A 508 21.60 12.56 6.37
N ARG A 509 22.89 12.27 6.59
CA ARG A 509 23.49 12.34 7.94
C ARG A 509 23.38 13.73 8.53
N LYS A 510 23.73 14.76 7.77
CA LYS A 510 23.61 16.17 8.21
C LYS A 510 22.17 16.52 8.59
N ARG A 511 21.20 16.08 7.80
CA ARG A 511 19.76 16.29 8.09
C ARG A 511 19.32 15.60 9.38
N LYS A 512 19.88 14.42 9.68
CA LYS A 512 19.58 13.66 10.90
C LYS A 512 20.43 14.07 12.12
N GLY A 513 21.35 15.03 11.96
CA GLY A 513 22.24 15.46 13.05
C GLY A 513 23.33 14.44 13.41
N LEU A 514 23.76 13.60 12.45
CA LEU A 514 24.73 12.51 12.61
C LEU A 514 26.14 12.92 12.15
#